data_bc3a1da7f8e3a2a316de9858b888679f
#
_entry.id   bc3a1da7f8e3a2a316de9858b888679f
#
_cell.length_a   1.000
_cell.length_b   1.000
_cell.length_c   1.000
_cell.angle_alpha   90.00
_cell.angle_beta   90.00
_cell.angle_gamma   90.00
#
_symmetry.space_group_name_H-M   'P 1'
#
loop_
_entity.id
_entity.type
_entity.pdbx_description
1 polymer ?
#
loop_
_entity_poly.entity_id
_entity_poly.type
_entity_poly.pdbx_seq_one_letter_code
_entity_poly.pdbx_strand_id
1 'polypeptide(L)'
;LRKRNWQQNRKNVYIVYLKESEAILELLALIGVEESLLQAFESARNLKEIRNQVNRLVNCETANLQRTINAAMKQIENINLLIKYDEYDELPKVLKQTANLRLNNPEASLTELAELLNCSRSAINHRMRKIDALAMQIRKDNSIKE
;
A
#
# COMPACT_ATOMS: atom_id res chain seq x y z
N LEU A 1 1.37 30.05 -8.14
CA LEU A 1 0.12 29.30 -8.36
C LEU A 1 -0.45 29.68 -9.72
N ARG A 2 -0.41 28.76 -10.70
CA ARG A 2 -0.94 29.02 -12.04
C ARG A 2 -2.47 28.88 -12.00
N LYS A 3 -3.20 29.99 -11.98
CA LYS A 3 -4.64 30.04 -12.22
C LYS A 3 -4.88 29.63 -13.68
N ARG A 4 -5.34 28.40 -13.91
CA ARG A 4 -5.81 27.96 -15.24
C ARG A 4 -7.27 28.36 -15.40
N ASN A 5 -7.51 29.55 -15.90
CA ASN A 5 -8.85 29.93 -16.38
C ASN A 5 -9.04 29.32 -17.75
N TRP A 6 -9.99 28.41 -17.90
CA TRP A 6 -10.38 27.87 -19.21
C TRP A 6 -11.45 28.77 -19.79
N GLN A 7 -11.14 29.44 -20.91
CA GLN A 7 -12.10 30.14 -21.71
C GLN A 7 -12.50 29.23 -22.87
N GLN A 8 -13.77 28.91 -22.99
CA GLN A 8 -14.32 28.20 -24.14
C GLN A 8 -15.31 29.12 -24.86
N ASN A 9 -15.08 29.41 -26.16
CA ASN A 9 -15.99 30.18 -26.94
C ASN A 9 -17.04 29.22 -27.57
N ARG A 10 -18.31 29.36 -27.19
CA ARG A 10 -19.44 28.67 -27.80
C ARG A 10 -20.45 29.69 -28.27
N LYS A 11 -20.72 29.75 -29.58
CA LYS A 11 -21.75 30.62 -30.19
C LYS A 11 -21.60 32.09 -29.81
N ASN A 12 -20.42 32.68 -29.95
CA ASN A 12 -20.11 34.08 -29.60
C ASN A 12 -20.30 34.46 -28.11
N VAL A 13 -20.34 33.48 -27.22
CA VAL A 13 -20.39 33.71 -25.77
C VAL A 13 -19.11 33.20 -25.12
N TYR A 14 -18.47 34.02 -24.26
CA TYR A 14 -17.35 33.61 -23.46
C TYR A 14 -17.84 32.91 -22.19
N ILE A 15 -17.41 31.67 -21.96
CA ILE A 15 -17.72 30.92 -20.75
C ILE A 15 -16.46 30.84 -19.91
N VAL A 16 -16.53 31.31 -18.66
CA VAL A 16 -15.46 31.24 -17.68
C VAL A 16 -15.77 30.13 -16.69
N TYR A 17 -14.82 29.19 -16.48
CA TYR A 17 -14.96 28.11 -15.53
C TYR A 17 -14.10 28.37 -14.31
N LEU A 18 -14.69 28.36 -13.13
CA LEU A 18 -14.00 28.37 -11.86
C LEU A 18 -13.94 26.94 -11.31
N LYS A 19 -12.74 26.46 -10.95
CA LYS A 19 -12.53 25.12 -10.40
C LYS A 19 -12.05 25.14 -8.95
N GLU A 20 -11.44 26.23 -8.53
CA GLU A 20 -10.94 26.39 -7.18
C GLU A 20 -12.10 26.82 -6.25
N SER A 21 -12.27 26.07 -5.16
CA SER A 21 -13.39 26.32 -4.22
C SER A 21 -13.34 27.70 -3.58
N GLU A 22 -12.14 28.24 -3.31
CA GLU A 22 -11.97 29.61 -2.78
C GLU A 22 -12.44 30.66 -3.77
N ALA A 23 -12.04 30.54 -5.04
CA ALA A 23 -12.48 31.45 -6.08
C ALA A 23 -14.00 31.38 -6.32
N ILE A 24 -14.60 30.20 -6.13
CA ILE A 24 -16.06 30.03 -6.21
C ILE A 24 -16.73 30.76 -5.01
N LEU A 25 -16.22 30.59 -3.79
CA LEU A 25 -16.75 31.29 -2.62
C LEU A 25 -16.62 32.81 -2.74
N GLU A 26 -15.46 33.30 -3.16
CA GLU A 26 -15.24 34.74 -3.42
C GLU A 26 -16.26 35.28 -4.46
N LEU A 27 -16.48 34.55 -5.55
CA LEU A 27 -17.47 34.95 -6.55
C LEU A 27 -18.89 34.93 -5.99
N LEU A 28 -19.28 33.90 -5.22
CA LEU A 28 -20.60 33.78 -4.62
C LEU A 28 -20.84 34.93 -3.63
N ALA A 29 -19.84 35.27 -2.80
CA ALA A 29 -19.90 36.41 -1.89
C ALA A 29 -20.04 37.74 -2.67
N LEU A 30 -19.30 37.92 -3.77
CA LEU A 30 -19.32 39.12 -4.59
C LEU A 30 -20.70 39.37 -5.26
N ILE A 31 -21.39 38.31 -5.67
CA ILE A 31 -22.74 38.40 -6.26
C ILE A 31 -23.85 38.46 -5.22
N GLY A 32 -23.50 38.52 -3.90
CA GLY A 32 -24.44 38.72 -2.81
C GLY A 32 -25.26 37.50 -2.43
N VAL A 33 -24.65 36.29 -2.53
CA VAL A 33 -25.27 35.06 -2.03
C VAL A 33 -25.38 35.13 -0.51
N GLU A 34 -26.50 34.64 0.03
CA GLU A 34 -26.77 34.64 1.46
C GLU A 34 -25.71 33.87 2.24
N GLU A 35 -25.30 34.41 3.38
CA GLU A 35 -24.25 33.87 4.27
C GLU A 35 -24.51 32.40 4.68
N SER A 36 -25.75 32.03 4.92
CA SER A 36 -26.18 30.67 5.22
C SER A 36 -25.81 29.66 4.12
N LEU A 37 -25.93 30.06 2.84
CA LEU A 37 -25.57 29.24 1.69
C LEU A 37 -24.06 29.14 1.52
N LEU A 38 -23.31 30.19 1.82
CA LEU A 38 -21.83 30.17 1.81
C LEU A 38 -21.31 29.18 2.87
N GLN A 39 -21.84 29.22 4.09
CA GLN A 39 -21.49 28.31 5.17
C GLN A 39 -21.84 26.85 4.83
N ALA A 40 -23.00 26.63 4.21
CA ALA A 40 -23.39 25.29 3.75
C ALA A 40 -22.44 24.75 2.67
N PHE A 41 -21.99 25.60 1.74
CA PHE A 41 -21.01 25.22 0.74
C PHE A 41 -19.64 24.87 1.34
N GLU A 42 -19.15 25.67 2.30
CA GLU A 42 -17.91 25.38 3.03
C GLU A 42 -17.99 24.07 3.81
N SER A 43 -19.10 23.83 4.48
CA SER A 43 -19.34 22.58 5.21
C SER A 43 -19.33 21.36 4.30
N ALA A 44 -19.99 21.46 3.14
CA ALA A 44 -20.00 20.39 2.13
C ALA A 44 -18.60 20.14 1.54
N ARG A 45 -17.82 21.19 1.32
CA ARG A 45 -16.41 21.12 0.89
C ARG A 45 -15.56 20.37 1.92
N ASN A 46 -15.64 20.76 3.20
CA ASN A 46 -14.88 20.16 4.28
C ASN A 46 -15.21 18.66 4.45
N LEU A 47 -16.49 18.29 4.38
CA LEU A 47 -16.92 16.89 4.41
C LEU A 47 -16.35 16.07 3.23
N LYS A 48 -16.31 16.68 2.03
CA LYS A 48 -15.71 16.02 0.84
C LYS A 48 -14.20 15.82 1.02
N GLU A 49 -13.52 16.80 1.60
CA GLU A 49 -12.07 16.70 1.84
C GLU A 49 -11.75 15.63 2.89
N ILE A 50 -12.46 15.59 4.01
CA ILE A 50 -12.33 14.56 5.04
C ILE A 50 -12.58 13.17 4.42
N ARG A 51 -13.64 13.01 3.63
CA ARG A 51 -13.94 11.74 2.95
C ARG A 51 -12.81 11.31 2.01
N ASN A 52 -12.22 12.24 1.27
CA ASN A 52 -11.09 11.97 0.38
C ASN A 52 -9.84 11.56 1.16
N GLN A 53 -9.57 12.17 2.32
CA GLN A 53 -8.45 11.80 3.20
C GLN A 53 -8.66 10.39 3.78
N VAL A 54 -9.85 10.08 4.28
CA VAL A 54 -10.20 8.75 4.80
C VAL A 54 -10.04 7.70 3.71
N ASN A 55 -10.56 7.93 2.50
CA ASN A 55 -10.43 6.99 1.39
C ASN A 55 -8.96 6.74 1.01
N ARG A 56 -8.11 7.79 1.00
CA ARG A 56 -6.67 7.63 0.75
C ARG A 56 -5.99 6.78 1.82
N LEU A 57 -6.34 7.02 3.10
CA LEU A 57 -5.79 6.26 4.22
C LEU A 57 -6.18 4.78 4.12
N VAL A 58 -7.48 4.49 3.96
CA VAL A 58 -8.00 3.13 3.81
C VAL A 58 -7.34 2.40 2.62
N ASN A 59 -7.23 3.06 1.46
CA ASN A 59 -6.60 2.48 0.30
C ASN A 59 -5.10 2.18 0.55
N CYS A 60 -4.40 3.06 1.26
CA CYS A 60 -3.00 2.86 1.62
C CYS A 60 -2.83 1.67 2.58
N GLU A 61 -3.64 1.59 3.62
CA GLU A 61 -3.60 0.50 4.60
C GLU A 61 -3.95 -0.84 3.96
N THR A 62 -5.00 -0.88 3.14
CA THR A 62 -5.40 -2.09 2.39
C THR A 62 -4.29 -2.56 1.47
N ALA A 63 -3.65 -1.64 0.73
CA ALA A 63 -2.53 -1.99 -0.15
C ALA A 63 -1.30 -2.50 0.63
N ASN A 64 -1.02 -1.94 1.81
CA ASN A 64 0.07 -2.39 2.67
C ASN A 64 -0.21 -3.78 3.25
N LEU A 65 -1.44 -4.03 3.71
CA LEU A 65 -1.87 -5.34 4.19
C LEU A 65 -1.74 -6.40 3.09
N GLN A 66 -2.24 -6.11 1.89
CA GLN A 66 -2.15 -7.02 0.75
C GLN A 66 -0.70 -7.35 0.37
N ARG A 67 0.21 -6.37 0.39
CA ARG A 67 1.64 -6.63 0.16
C ARG A 67 2.24 -7.55 1.22
N THR A 68 1.85 -7.36 2.49
CA THR A 68 2.32 -8.20 3.61
C THR A 68 1.84 -9.63 3.45
N ILE A 69 0.57 -9.85 3.13
CA ILE A 69 -0.01 -11.17 2.87
C ILE A 69 0.68 -11.85 1.68
N ASN A 70 0.82 -11.16 0.55
CA ASN A 70 1.45 -11.72 -0.64
C ASN A 70 2.93 -12.11 -0.38
N ALA A 71 3.65 -11.29 0.40
CA ALA A 71 5.03 -11.61 0.78
C ALA A 71 5.09 -12.83 1.69
N ALA A 72 4.18 -12.95 2.65
CA ALA A 72 4.09 -14.09 3.55
C ALA A 72 3.77 -15.39 2.81
N MET A 73 2.80 -15.37 1.89
CA MET A 73 2.45 -16.51 1.04
C MET A 73 3.65 -16.99 0.22
N LYS A 74 4.36 -16.07 -0.44
CA LYS A 74 5.56 -16.39 -1.20
C LYS A 74 6.66 -17.01 -0.33
N GLN A 75 6.85 -16.52 0.89
CA GLN A 75 7.80 -17.08 1.85
C GLN A 75 7.43 -18.52 2.23
N ILE A 76 6.15 -18.79 2.50
CA ILE A 76 5.63 -20.13 2.81
C ILE A 76 5.83 -21.09 1.62
N GLU A 77 5.51 -20.64 0.41
CA GLU A 77 5.75 -21.43 -0.82
C GLU A 77 7.24 -21.80 -0.98
N ASN A 78 8.14 -20.84 -0.73
CA ASN A 78 9.58 -21.08 -0.81
C ASN A 78 10.06 -22.05 0.28
N ILE A 79 9.54 -21.95 1.51
CA ILE A 79 9.86 -22.91 2.58
C ILE A 79 9.34 -24.30 2.22
N ASN A 80 8.12 -24.43 1.74
CA ASN A 80 7.54 -25.70 1.31
C ASN A 80 8.33 -26.32 0.15
N LEU A 81 8.89 -25.50 -0.74
CA LEU A 81 9.76 -25.98 -1.81
C LEU A 81 11.05 -26.61 -1.24
N LEU A 82 11.69 -25.98 -0.24
CA LEU A 82 12.86 -26.54 0.44
C LEU A 82 12.53 -27.87 1.13
N ILE A 83 11.36 -27.98 1.74
CA ILE A 83 10.89 -29.24 2.36
C ILE A 83 10.71 -30.32 1.30
N LYS A 84 10.09 -29.98 0.15
CA LYS A 84 9.82 -30.93 -0.93
C LYS A 84 11.07 -31.53 -1.56
N TYR A 85 12.18 -30.79 -1.54
CA TYR A 85 13.45 -31.21 -2.15
C TYR A 85 14.50 -31.63 -1.12
N ASP A 86 14.11 -31.91 0.12
CA ASP A 86 14.95 -32.34 1.25
C ASP A 86 16.08 -31.37 1.64
N GLU A 87 16.06 -30.15 1.10
CA GLU A 87 17.02 -29.09 1.42
C GLU A 87 16.72 -28.39 2.76
N TYR A 88 15.53 -28.60 3.31
CA TYR A 88 15.11 -27.99 4.56
C TYR A 88 15.98 -28.47 5.74
N ASP A 89 16.39 -29.74 5.73
CA ASP A 89 17.18 -30.32 6.80
C ASP A 89 18.65 -29.90 6.80
N GLU A 90 19.13 -29.40 5.69
CA GLU A 90 20.46 -28.82 5.53
C GLU A 90 20.53 -27.35 5.98
N LEU A 91 19.39 -26.72 6.27
CA LEU A 91 19.37 -25.31 6.68
C LEU A 91 20.07 -25.09 8.03
N PRO A 92 20.84 -24.01 8.18
CA PRO A 92 21.35 -23.56 9.45
C PRO A 92 20.23 -23.38 10.49
N LYS A 93 20.49 -23.74 11.75
CA LYS A 93 19.51 -23.71 12.85
C LYS A 93 18.69 -22.41 12.91
N VAL A 94 19.35 -21.29 12.68
CA VAL A 94 18.70 -19.95 12.71
C VAL A 94 17.69 -19.78 11.58
N LEU A 95 17.98 -20.31 10.39
CA LEU A 95 17.05 -20.27 9.24
C LEU A 95 15.88 -21.22 9.47
N LYS A 96 16.14 -22.46 9.98
CA LYS A 96 15.08 -23.40 10.38
C LYS A 96 14.11 -22.80 11.38
N GLN A 97 14.63 -22.16 12.44
CA GLN A 97 13.79 -21.49 13.43
C GLN A 97 12.89 -20.42 12.80
N THR A 98 13.46 -19.62 11.89
CA THR A 98 12.71 -18.56 11.20
C THR A 98 11.68 -19.15 10.26
N ALA A 99 12.00 -20.20 9.52
CA ALA A 99 11.09 -20.90 8.62
C ALA A 99 9.93 -21.55 9.40
N ASN A 100 10.20 -22.27 10.48
CA ASN A 100 9.18 -22.87 11.36
C ASN A 100 8.24 -21.81 11.94
N LEU A 101 8.79 -20.68 12.38
CA LEU A 101 7.97 -19.61 12.91
C LEU A 101 7.04 -19.02 11.85
N ARG A 102 7.51 -18.86 10.60
CA ARG A 102 6.69 -18.40 9.48
C ARG A 102 5.58 -19.40 9.15
N LEU A 103 5.87 -20.69 9.13
CA LEU A 103 4.87 -21.73 8.87
C LEU A 103 3.78 -21.75 9.93
N ASN A 104 4.16 -21.55 11.21
CA ASN A 104 3.22 -21.53 12.33
C ASN A 104 2.44 -20.21 12.44
N ASN A 105 2.92 -19.13 11.83
CA ASN A 105 2.31 -17.80 11.86
C ASN A 105 2.22 -17.22 10.44
N PRO A 106 1.36 -17.77 9.58
CA PRO A 106 1.28 -17.41 8.15
C PRO A 106 0.88 -15.95 7.92
N GLU A 107 0.08 -15.37 8.80
CA GLU A 107 -0.44 -14.01 8.67
C GLU A 107 0.47 -12.95 9.33
N ALA A 108 1.42 -13.37 10.16
CA ALA A 108 2.26 -12.45 10.92
C ALA A 108 3.13 -11.59 10.00
N SER A 109 3.27 -10.31 10.34
CA SER A 109 4.22 -9.40 9.71
C SER A 109 5.66 -9.77 10.07
N LEU A 110 6.65 -9.25 9.34
CA LEU A 110 8.07 -9.45 9.71
C LEU A 110 8.42 -8.82 11.06
N THR A 111 7.66 -7.82 11.50
CA THR A 111 7.85 -7.18 12.82
C THR A 111 7.40 -8.12 13.93
N GLU A 112 6.23 -8.71 13.84
CA GLU A 112 5.71 -9.70 14.79
C GLU A 112 6.60 -10.93 14.86
N LEU A 113 7.10 -11.45 13.73
CA LEU A 113 8.08 -12.55 13.74
C LEU A 113 9.39 -12.17 14.42
N ALA A 114 9.82 -10.92 14.28
CA ALA A 114 11.03 -10.42 14.93
C ALA A 114 10.87 -10.35 16.46
N GLU A 115 9.71 -9.91 16.93
CA GLU A 115 9.35 -9.90 18.34
C GLU A 115 9.34 -11.32 18.94
N LEU A 116 8.72 -12.29 18.25
CA LEU A 116 8.67 -13.68 18.68
C LEU A 116 10.05 -14.35 18.77
N LEU A 117 11.01 -13.92 17.94
CA LEU A 117 12.39 -14.42 17.95
C LEU A 117 13.37 -13.52 18.72
N ASN A 118 12.89 -12.50 19.42
CA ASN A 118 13.71 -11.51 20.15
C ASN A 118 14.87 -10.96 19.28
N CYS A 119 14.56 -10.59 18.04
CA CYS A 119 15.56 -10.06 17.11
C CYS A 119 15.01 -8.86 16.32
N SER A 120 15.85 -8.21 15.52
CA SER A 120 15.40 -7.08 14.69
C SER A 120 14.61 -7.55 13.46
N ARG A 121 13.67 -6.71 13.00
CA ARG A 121 12.97 -6.90 11.72
C ARG A 121 13.95 -7.06 10.55
N SER A 122 15.06 -6.34 10.57
CA SER A 122 16.12 -6.45 9.57
C SER A 122 16.76 -7.84 9.56
N ALA A 123 16.99 -8.43 10.73
CA ALA A 123 17.52 -9.79 10.86
C ALA A 123 16.57 -10.82 10.26
N ILE A 124 15.26 -10.74 10.57
CA ILE A 124 14.25 -11.61 9.97
C ILE A 124 14.20 -11.45 8.45
N ASN A 125 14.19 -10.22 7.95
CA ASN A 125 14.20 -9.96 6.52
C ASN A 125 15.42 -10.56 5.82
N HIS A 126 16.61 -10.44 6.44
CA HIS A 126 17.83 -11.05 5.90
C HIS A 126 17.75 -12.59 5.87
N ARG A 127 17.22 -13.22 6.94
CA ARG A 127 17.03 -14.67 6.99
C ARG A 127 16.03 -15.15 5.93
N MET A 128 14.90 -14.46 5.76
CA MET A 128 13.93 -14.78 4.71
C MET A 128 14.51 -14.65 3.31
N ARG A 129 15.31 -13.59 3.04
CA ARG A 129 16.02 -13.46 1.76
C ARG A 129 16.98 -14.63 1.46
N LYS A 130 17.64 -15.19 2.49
CA LYS A 130 18.48 -16.38 2.30
C LYS A 130 17.64 -17.61 1.94
N ILE A 131 16.51 -17.80 2.61
CA ILE A 131 15.55 -18.88 2.28
C ILE A 131 15.03 -18.71 0.85
N ASP A 132 14.66 -17.50 0.46
CA ASP A 132 14.20 -17.19 -0.89
C ASP A 132 15.28 -17.48 -1.95
N ALA A 133 16.55 -17.15 -1.66
CA ALA A 133 17.68 -17.43 -2.57
C ALA A 133 17.89 -18.92 -2.78
N LEU A 134 17.83 -19.75 -1.74
CA LEU A 134 17.92 -21.19 -1.83
C LEU A 134 16.75 -21.78 -2.64
N ALA A 135 15.54 -21.35 -2.39
CA ALA A 135 14.37 -21.77 -3.15
C ALA A 135 14.48 -21.39 -4.66
N MET A 136 15.05 -20.21 -4.96
CA MET A 136 15.32 -19.81 -6.34
C MET A 136 16.36 -20.70 -7.01
N GLN A 137 17.36 -21.16 -6.29
CA GLN A 137 18.39 -22.09 -6.81
C GLN A 137 17.75 -23.43 -7.18
N ILE A 138 16.94 -23.99 -6.30
CA ILE A 138 16.20 -25.24 -6.60
C ILE A 138 15.33 -25.09 -7.85
N ARG A 139 14.63 -23.97 -8.02
CA ARG A 139 13.82 -23.73 -9.23
C ARG A 139 14.66 -23.70 -10.50
N LYS A 140 15.85 -23.07 -10.46
CA LYS A 140 16.77 -23.04 -11.60
C LYS A 140 17.31 -24.41 -11.94
N ASP A 141 17.75 -25.18 -10.94
CA ASP A 141 18.32 -26.51 -11.14
C ASP A 141 17.30 -27.50 -11.70
N ASN A 142 16.01 -27.33 -11.36
CA ASN A 142 14.93 -28.15 -11.90
C ASN A 142 14.44 -27.68 -13.28
N SER A 143 14.50 -26.39 -13.60
CA SER A 143 14.17 -25.86 -14.93
C SER A 143 15.19 -26.27 -16.01
N ILE A 144 16.39 -26.74 -15.63
CA ILE A 144 17.44 -27.20 -16.54
C ILE A 144 17.29 -28.72 -16.82
N LYS A 145 16.47 -29.44 -16.03
CA LYS A 145 16.23 -30.86 -16.13
C LYS A 145 14.99 -31.26 -16.95
N GLU A 146 14.16 -30.27 -17.32
CA GLU A 146 13.06 -30.41 -18.29
C GLU A 146 13.51 -29.95 -19.69
#